data_1ca35f0b00db47c82443a288ac2d340b
#
_entry.id   1ca35f0b00db47c82443a288ac2d340b
#
_cell.length_a   1.000
_cell.length_b   1.000
_cell.length_c   1.000
_cell.angle_alpha   90.00
_cell.angle_beta   90.00
_cell.angle_gamma   90.00
#
_symmetry.space_group_name_H-M   'P 1'
#
loop_
_entity.id
_entity.type
_entity.pdbx_description
1 polymer ?
#
loop_
_entity_poly.entity_id
_entity_poly.type
_entity_poly.pdbx_seq_one_letter_code
_entity_poly.pdbx_strand_id
1 'polypeptide(L)'
;MARLIAVIVLILLCLLALLFYSNQGLRQVRDTLQDANGKLTRQIDWQNKTQRAVAAIDENRSRELTDAKSKIDGLQRDVADGRRRLQLSATCPTASAASLADADGPRLTDAAQRDYYTLRKRIETAHSQIAGLQDYIHNVCLAQP
;
A
#
# COMPACT_ATOMS: atom_id res chain seq x y z
N MET A 1 37.81 -55.24 -48.39
CA MET A 1 38.33 -54.02 -47.73
C MET A 1 37.37 -52.85 -47.91
N ALA A 2 37.03 -52.41 -49.13
CA ALA A 2 36.13 -51.23 -49.34
C ALA A 2 34.77 -51.36 -48.71
N ARG A 3 34.10 -52.51 -48.71
CA ARG A 3 32.81 -52.76 -48.12
C ARG A 3 32.82 -52.66 -46.57
N LEU A 4 33.90 -53.14 -45.93
CA LEU A 4 34.09 -53.02 -44.49
C LEU A 4 34.26 -51.54 -44.03
N ILE A 5 35.03 -50.77 -44.78
CA ILE A 5 35.25 -49.36 -44.55
C ILE A 5 33.95 -48.58 -44.68
N ALA A 6 33.08 -48.85 -45.67
CA ALA A 6 31.81 -48.24 -45.89
C ALA A 6 30.84 -48.52 -44.73
N VAL A 7 30.80 -49.74 -44.17
CA VAL A 7 29.97 -50.08 -43.01
C VAL A 7 30.42 -49.35 -41.76
N ILE A 8 31.74 -49.25 -41.53
CA ILE A 8 32.30 -48.52 -40.37
C ILE A 8 31.91 -47.02 -40.43
N VAL A 9 32.05 -46.39 -41.60
CA VAL A 9 31.71 -45.00 -41.83
C VAL A 9 30.22 -44.75 -41.57
N LEU A 10 29.35 -45.67 -42.01
CA LEU A 10 27.93 -45.57 -41.85
C LEU A 10 27.51 -45.66 -40.35
N ILE A 11 28.15 -46.57 -39.60
CA ILE A 11 27.95 -46.68 -38.13
C ILE A 11 28.42 -45.41 -37.42
N LEU A 12 29.54 -44.85 -37.81
CA LEU A 12 30.10 -43.65 -37.21
C LEU A 12 29.21 -42.42 -37.46
N LEU A 13 28.67 -42.28 -38.67
CA LEU A 13 27.70 -41.24 -39.00
C LEU A 13 26.41 -41.39 -38.20
N CYS A 14 25.92 -42.63 -38.02
CA CYS A 14 24.74 -42.89 -37.20
C CYS A 14 24.93 -42.51 -35.72
N LEU A 15 26.10 -42.85 -35.16
CA LEU A 15 26.47 -42.45 -33.80
C LEU A 15 26.58 -40.93 -33.62
N LEU A 16 27.20 -40.25 -34.61
CA LEU A 16 27.25 -38.78 -34.60
C LEU A 16 25.86 -38.13 -34.66
N ALA A 17 24.96 -38.67 -35.49
CA ALA A 17 23.61 -38.21 -35.61
C ALA A 17 22.83 -38.38 -34.27
N LEU A 18 22.99 -39.53 -33.61
CA LEU A 18 22.38 -39.80 -32.30
C LEU A 18 22.91 -38.87 -31.21
N LEU A 19 24.20 -38.61 -31.16
CA LEU A 19 24.83 -37.68 -30.22
C LEU A 19 24.36 -36.24 -30.49
N PHE A 20 24.25 -35.86 -31.76
CA PHE A 20 23.74 -34.52 -32.12
C PHE A 20 22.26 -34.33 -31.68
N TYR A 21 21.44 -35.34 -31.93
CA TYR A 21 20.02 -35.34 -31.53
C TYR A 21 19.87 -35.29 -30.00
N SER A 22 20.63 -36.10 -29.27
CA SER A 22 20.63 -36.06 -27.80
C SER A 22 21.08 -34.70 -27.23
N ASN A 23 22.10 -34.09 -27.87
CA ASN A 23 22.61 -32.79 -27.46
C ASN A 23 21.60 -31.66 -27.71
N GLN A 24 20.82 -31.74 -28.78
CA GLN A 24 19.71 -30.76 -29.01
C GLN A 24 18.64 -30.86 -27.96
N GLY A 25 18.22 -32.05 -27.54
CA GLY A 25 17.24 -32.26 -26.46
C GLY A 25 17.70 -31.66 -25.15
N LEU A 26 18.97 -31.86 -24.77
CA LEU A 26 19.53 -31.29 -23.56
C LEU A 26 19.59 -29.74 -23.58
N ARG A 27 19.91 -29.16 -24.74
CA ARG A 27 19.91 -27.69 -24.91
C ARG A 27 18.52 -27.13 -24.73
N GLN A 28 17.51 -27.75 -25.33
CA GLN A 28 16.12 -27.31 -25.24
C GLN A 28 15.61 -27.37 -23.80
N VAL A 29 15.91 -28.42 -23.04
CA VAL A 29 15.56 -28.53 -21.63
C VAL A 29 16.27 -27.45 -20.79
N ARG A 30 17.56 -27.23 -21.07
CA ARG A 30 18.32 -26.18 -20.37
C ARG A 30 17.74 -24.80 -20.63
N ASP A 31 17.38 -24.48 -21.85
CA ASP A 31 16.84 -23.17 -22.23
C ASP A 31 15.48 -22.96 -21.62
N THR A 32 14.63 -24.00 -21.60
CA THR A 32 13.30 -23.93 -20.91
C THR A 32 13.44 -23.76 -19.39
N LEU A 33 14.39 -24.44 -18.76
CA LEU A 33 14.68 -24.27 -17.32
C LEU A 33 15.24 -22.89 -17.01
N GLN A 34 16.10 -22.35 -17.86
CA GLN A 34 16.67 -21.03 -17.70
C GLN A 34 15.59 -19.93 -17.84
N ASP A 35 14.69 -20.09 -18.81
CA ASP A 35 13.52 -19.20 -18.99
C ASP A 35 12.56 -19.26 -17.79
N ALA A 36 12.25 -20.47 -17.31
CA ALA A 36 11.41 -20.66 -16.14
C ALA A 36 12.03 -20.03 -14.89
N ASN A 37 13.34 -20.23 -14.70
CA ASN A 37 14.07 -19.64 -13.59
C ASN A 37 14.10 -18.10 -13.67
N GLY A 38 14.30 -17.55 -14.88
CA GLY A 38 14.24 -16.10 -15.10
C GLY A 38 12.85 -15.49 -14.84
N LYS A 39 11.77 -16.20 -15.19
CA LYS A 39 10.39 -15.79 -14.87
C LYS A 39 10.15 -15.82 -13.36
N LEU A 40 10.59 -16.88 -12.70
CA LEU A 40 10.42 -17.04 -11.25
C LEU A 40 11.17 -15.95 -10.47
N THR A 41 12.41 -15.67 -10.87
CA THR A 41 13.22 -14.59 -10.26
C THR A 41 12.53 -13.24 -10.40
N ARG A 42 12.05 -12.90 -11.60
CA ARG A 42 11.29 -11.65 -11.82
C ARG A 42 10.03 -11.58 -10.98
N GLN A 43 9.32 -12.68 -10.81
CA GLN A 43 8.12 -12.75 -9.98
C GLN A 43 8.44 -12.53 -8.49
N ILE A 44 9.52 -13.12 -7.99
CA ILE A 44 10.00 -12.93 -6.61
C ILE A 44 10.43 -11.48 -6.40
N ASP A 45 11.18 -10.89 -7.32
CA ASP A 45 11.62 -9.50 -7.23
C ASP A 45 10.43 -8.54 -7.22
N TRP A 46 9.43 -8.80 -8.06
CA TRP A 46 8.20 -8.01 -8.07
C TRP A 46 7.43 -8.14 -6.75
N GLN A 47 7.27 -9.37 -6.22
CA GLN A 47 6.63 -9.60 -4.93
C GLN A 47 7.36 -8.86 -3.80
N ASN A 48 8.69 -8.92 -3.77
CA ASN A 48 9.49 -8.23 -2.76
C ASN A 48 9.35 -6.71 -2.85
N LYS A 49 9.32 -6.15 -4.06
CA LYS A 49 9.08 -4.71 -4.27
C LYS A 49 7.69 -4.31 -3.78
N THR A 50 6.67 -5.09 -4.14
CA THR A 50 5.28 -4.86 -3.72
C THR A 50 5.14 -4.90 -2.21
N GLN A 51 5.71 -5.92 -1.55
CA GLN A 51 5.66 -6.03 -0.09
C GLN A 51 6.35 -4.84 0.60
N ARG A 52 7.50 -4.38 0.09
CA ARG A 52 8.18 -3.19 0.63
C ARG A 52 7.36 -1.91 0.43
N ALA A 53 6.75 -1.75 -0.74
CA ALA A 53 5.89 -0.60 -1.02
C ALA A 53 4.67 -0.56 -0.09
N VAL A 54 4.00 -1.71 0.10
CA VAL A 54 2.85 -1.83 1.01
C VAL A 54 3.26 -1.55 2.45
N ALA A 55 4.37 -2.12 2.91
CA ALA A 55 4.87 -1.90 4.26
C ALA A 55 5.21 -0.41 4.50
N ALA A 56 5.81 0.27 3.52
CA ALA A 56 6.13 1.69 3.62
C ALA A 56 4.86 2.56 3.67
N ILE A 57 3.83 2.23 2.87
CA ILE A 57 2.54 2.92 2.90
C ILE A 57 1.88 2.74 4.28
N ASP A 58 1.83 1.51 4.78
CA ASP A 58 1.20 1.20 6.06
C ASP A 58 1.90 1.92 7.22
N GLU A 59 3.23 1.90 7.26
CA GLU A 59 4.02 2.58 8.28
C GLU A 59 3.78 4.09 8.24
N ASN A 60 3.84 4.73 7.08
CA ASN A 60 3.64 6.17 6.94
C ASN A 60 2.21 6.58 7.35
N ARG A 61 1.19 5.86 6.86
CA ARG A 61 -0.20 6.15 7.18
C ARG A 61 -0.54 5.90 8.64
N SER A 62 0.03 4.87 9.24
CA SER A 62 -0.13 4.58 10.67
C SER A 62 0.47 5.69 11.54
N ARG A 63 1.65 6.20 11.19
CA ARG A 63 2.28 7.33 11.88
C ARG A 63 1.45 8.61 11.74
N GLU A 64 1.07 8.99 10.51
CA GLU A 64 0.25 10.17 10.25
C GLU A 64 -1.07 10.13 11.02
N LEU A 65 -1.75 8.98 11.02
CA LEU A 65 -3.01 8.80 11.75
C LEU A 65 -2.81 8.91 13.28
N THR A 66 -1.74 8.33 13.80
CA THR A 66 -1.39 8.40 15.22
C THR A 66 -1.13 9.85 15.63
N ASP A 67 -0.35 10.59 14.83
CA ASP A 67 -0.05 12.00 15.07
C ASP A 67 -1.31 12.87 14.99
N ALA A 68 -2.18 12.64 14.00
CA ALA A 68 -3.44 13.35 13.87
C ALA A 68 -4.34 13.11 15.07
N LYS A 69 -4.49 11.85 15.51
CA LYS A 69 -5.27 11.51 16.71
C LYS A 69 -4.69 12.14 17.98
N SER A 70 -3.38 12.11 18.15
CA SER A 70 -2.69 12.74 19.28
C SER A 70 -2.94 14.26 19.34
N LYS A 71 -2.90 14.94 18.18
CA LYS A 71 -3.22 16.36 18.07
C LYS A 71 -4.70 16.64 18.44
N ILE A 72 -5.64 15.80 17.97
CA ILE A 72 -7.05 15.91 18.31
C ILE A 72 -7.25 15.72 19.82
N ASP A 73 -6.59 14.73 20.43
CA ASP A 73 -6.64 14.48 21.87
C ASP A 73 -6.05 15.63 22.67
N GLY A 74 -4.98 16.26 22.19
CA GLY A 74 -4.41 17.47 22.77
C GLY A 74 -5.40 18.64 22.74
N LEU A 75 -6.00 18.89 21.57
CA LEU A 75 -7.02 19.95 21.42
C LEU A 75 -8.25 19.70 22.29
N GLN A 76 -8.69 18.46 22.41
CA GLN A 76 -9.80 18.09 23.28
C GLN A 76 -9.50 18.42 24.75
N ARG A 77 -8.29 18.09 25.22
CA ARG A 77 -7.84 18.44 26.58
C ARG A 77 -7.76 19.95 26.79
N ASP A 78 -7.18 20.68 25.81
CA ASP A 78 -7.07 22.14 25.90
C ASP A 78 -8.44 22.84 26.00
N VAL A 79 -9.45 22.30 25.31
CA VAL A 79 -10.82 22.82 25.40
C VAL A 79 -11.46 22.43 26.74
N ALA A 80 -11.27 21.19 27.20
CA ALA A 80 -11.79 20.75 28.51
C ALA A 80 -11.19 21.54 29.68
N ASP A 81 -9.87 21.87 29.59
CA ASP A 81 -9.18 22.68 30.61
C ASP A 81 -9.44 24.19 30.46
N GLY A 82 -10.27 24.61 29.50
CA GLY A 82 -10.56 26.03 29.25
C GLY A 82 -9.41 26.83 28.60
N ARG A 83 -8.29 26.19 28.27
CA ARG A 83 -7.15 26.86 27.61
C ARG A 83 -7.47 27.29 26.19
N ARG A 84 -8.41 26.59 25.52
CA ARG A 84 -8.92 26.91 24.19
C ARG A 84 -10.43 26.88 24.18
N ARG A 85 -11.03 27.64 23.26
CA ARG A 85 -12.48 27.65 23.04
C ARG A 85 -12.78 27.13 21.63
N LEU A 86 -13.83 26.33 21.52
CA LEU A 86 -14.35 25.91 20.22
C LEU A 86 -15.17 27.09 19.65
N GLN A 87 -14.73 27.61 18.52
CA GLN A 87 -15.49 28.65 17.82
C GLN A 87 -16.41 27.97 16.79
N LEU A 88 -17.71 28.23 16.92
CA LEU A 88 -18.72 27.78 15.98
C LEU A 88 -19.35 28.98 15.31
N SER A 89 -19.53 28.91 13.98
CA SER A 89 -20.36 29.87 13.27
C SER A 89 -21.83 29.56 13.60
N ALA A 90 -22.39 30.24 14.60
CA ALA A 90 -23.80 30.11 14.98
C ALA A 90 -24.46 31.47 14.91
N THR A 91 -25.65 31.56 14.33
CA THR A 91 -26.52 32.71 14.39
C THR A 91 -27.42 32.55 15.62
N CYS A 92 -27.26 33.42 16.59
CA CYS A 92 -28.23 33.50 17.69
C CYS A 92 -29.49 34.24 17.21
N PRO A 93 -30.70 33.73 17.52
CA PRO A 93 -31.90 34.54 17.37
C PRO A 93 -31.75 35.79 18.26
N THR A 94 -32.17 36.95 17.75
CA THR A 94 -32.12 38.23 18.46
C THR A 94 -32.80 38.07 19.82
N ALA A 95 -32.02 38.11 20.90
CA ALA A 95 -32.54 38.09 22.25
C ALA A 95 -33.38 39.37 22.44
N SER A 96 -34.64 39.23 22.79
CA SER A 96 -35.42 40.34 23.34
C SER A 96 -34.73 40.86 24.59
N ALA A 97 -34.72 42.20 24.78
CA ALA A 97 -33.87 42.96 25.67
C ALA A 97 -34.05 42.71 27.21
N ALA A 98 -34.17 41.48 27.65
CA ALA A 98 -34.45 41.14 29.06
C ALA A 98 -33.36 40.28 29.76
N SER A 99 -32.19 40.07 29.22
CA SER A 99 -31.13 39.41 29.97
C SER A 99 -29.73 39.99 29.64
N LEU A 100 -29.44 41.11 30.29
CA LEU A 100 -28.07 41.57 30.52
C LEU A 100 -27.45 40.77 31.67
N ALA A 101 -27.23 39.51 31.48
CA ALA A 101 -26.44 38.71 32.38
C ALA A 101 -25.72 37.63 31.58
N ASP A 102 -24.41 37.75 31.56
CA ASP A 102 -23.42 36.82 31.05
C ASP A 102 -23.04 36.96 29.59
N ALA A 103 -21.90 37.64 29.41
CA ALA A 103 -21.16 37.81 28.18
C ALA A 103 -20.45 36.53 27.71
N ASP A 104 -20.91 35.37 28.12
CA ASP A 104 -20.43 34.08 27.61
C ASP A 104 -21.32 33.65 26.42
N GLY A 105 -20.81 33.88 25.20
CA GLY A 105 -21.49 33.44 23.99
C GLY A 105 -21.85 31.95 24.03
N PRO A 106 -22.72 31.46 23.13
CA PRO A 106 -23.23 30.11 23.16
C PRO A 106 -22.10 29.10 23.17
N ARG A 107 -22.06 28.26 24.20
CA ARG A 107 -21.07 27.16 24.35
C ARG A 107 -21.73 25.84 23.99
N LEU A 108 -20.95 24.96 23.36
CA LEU A 108 -21.35 23.56 23.17
C LEU A 108 -21.52 22.89 24.55
N THR A 109 -22.52 22.07 24.67
CA THR A 109 -22.64 21.16 25.82
C THR A 109 -21.48 20.15 25.81
N ASP A 110 -21.13 19.62 26.99
CA ASP A 110 -20.05 18.60 27.11
C ASP A 110 -20.32 17.37 26.23
N ALA A 111 -21.59 17.00 26.08
CA ALA A 111 -21.95 15.90 25.16
C ALA A 111 -21.62 16.26 23.70
N ALA A 112 -22.04 17.42 23.24
CA ALA A 112 -21.79 17.89 21.89
C ALA A 112 -20.28 18.07 21.60
N GLN A 113 -19.49 18.50 22.61
CA GLN A 113 -18.03 18.56 22.48
C GLN A 113 -17.42 17.16 22.29
N ARG A 114 -17.85 16.18 23.10
CA ARG A 114 -17.39 14.79 22.95
C ARG A 114 -17.74 14.22 21.58
N ASP A 115 -18.94 14.44 21.11
CA ASP A 115 -19.41 13.98 19.80
C ASP A 115 -18.62 14.63 18.67
N TYR A 116 -18.34 15.93 18.76
CA TYR A 116 -17.49 16.64 17.80
C TYR A 116 -16.10 16.00 17.67
N TYR A 117 -15.40 15.77 18.78
CA TYR A 117 -14.08 15.18 18.74
C TYR A 117 -14.10 13.72 18.30
N THR A 118 -15.13 12.97 18.65
CA THR A 118 -15.34 11.60 18.18
C THR A 118 -15.52 11.57 16.66
N LEU A 119 -16.35 12.45 16.13
CA LEU A 119 -16.58 12.56 14.69
C LEU A 119 -15.30 12.98 13.96
N ARG A 120 -14.57 13.94 14.50
CA ARG A 120 -13.30 14.38 13.93
C ARG A 120 -12.27 13.24 13.83
N LYS A 121 -12.13 12.40 14.87
CA LYS A 121 -11.27 11.22 14.85
C LYS A 121 -11.71 10.20 13.79
N ARG A 122 -13.01 10.01 13.61
CA ARG A 122 -13.56 9.12 12.57
C ARG A 122 -13.26 9.64 11.18
N ILE A 123 -13.38 10.94 10.96
CA ILE A 123 -13.05 11.60 9.69
C ILE A 123 -11.56 11.42 9.37
N GLU A 124 -10.65 11.62 10.33
CA GLU A 124 -9.21 11.38 10.12
C GLU A 124 -8.91 9.92 9.80
N THR A 125 -9.61 8.99 10.46
CA THR A 125 -9.46 7.56 10.14
C THR A 125 -9.89 7.26 8.70
N ALA A 126 -11.06 7.75 8.28
CA ALA A 126 -11.56 7.55 6.92
C ALA A 126 -10.64 8.22 5.88
N HIS A 127 -10.16 9.42 6.15
CA HIS A 127 -9.21 10.12 5.28
C HIS A 127 -7.90 9.34 5.12
N SER A 128 -7.34 8.85 6.22
CA SER A 128 -6.12 8.01 6.19
C SER A 128 -6.31 6.73 5.38
N GLN A 129 -7.48 6.06 5.51
CA GLN A 129 -7.82 4.86 4.75
C GLN A 129 -7.93 5.14 3.24
N ILE A 130 -8.62 6.23 2.87
CA ILE A 130 -8.75 6.65 1.46
C ILE A 130 -7.38 6.97 0.87
N ALA A 131 -6.58 7.76 1.58
CA ALA A 131 -5.24 8.12 1.13
C ALA A 131 -4.32 6.89 1.00
N GLY A 132 -4.39 5.93 1.94
CA GLY A 132 -3.67 4.67 1.86
C GLY A 132 -4.07 3.82 0.64
N LEU A 133 -5.36 3.76 0.31
CA LEU A 133 -5.85 3.09 -0.89
C LEU A 133 -5.36 3.78 -2.18
N GLN A 134 -5.34 5.11 -2.21
CA GLN A 134 -4.80 5.86 -3.34
C GLN A 134 -3.31 5.60 -3.53
N ASP A 135 -2.51 5.61 -2.44
CA ASP A 135 -1.09 5.27 -2.48
C ASP A 135 -0.87 3.84 -2.97
N TYR A 136 -1.70 2.89 -2.52
CA TYR A 136 -1.63 1.51 -2.98
C TYR A 136 -1.90 1.41 -4.49
N ILE A 137 -2.93 2.09 -5.00
CA ILE A 137 -3.24 2.12 -6.43
C ILE A 137 -2.05 2.69 -7.22
N HIS A 138 -1.49 3.82 -6.79
CA HIS A 138 -0.40 4.47 -7.52
C HIS A 138 0.92 3.68 -7.45
N ASN A 139 1.28 3.17 -6.28
CA ASN A 139 2.60 2.58 -6.05
C ASN A 139 2.66 1.07 -6.28
N VAL A 140 1.50 0.40 -6.32
CA VAL A 140 1.43 -1.05 -6.48
C VAL A 140 0.67 -1.43 -7.76
N CYS A 141 -0.56 -0.95 -7.96
CA CYS A 141 -1.36 -1.38 -9.10
C CYS A 141 -0.90 -0.75 -10.42
N LEU A 142 -0.61 0.55 -10.43
CA LEU A 142 -0.20 1.28 -11.64
C LEU A 142 1.31 1.20 -11.91
N ALA A 143 2.11 0.80 -10.93
CA ALA A 143 3.55 0.63 -11.07
C ALA A 143 3.94 -0.75 -11.65
N GLN A 144 2.98 -1.58 -12.09
CA GLN A 144 3.27 -2.84 -12.77
C GLN A 144 3.93 -2.56 -14.14
N PRO A 145 5.00 -3.27 -14.48
CA PRO A 145 5.68 -3.14 -15.78
C PRO A 145 4.84 -3.68 -16.92
#